data_b3e84551bb8072d6c2e87a3ea5d0fc3b
#
_entry.id   b3e84551bb8072d6c2e87a3ea5d0fc3b
#
_cell.length_a   1.000
_cell.length_b   1.000
_cell.length_c   1.000
_cell.angle_alpha   90.00
_cell.angle_beta   90.00
_cell.angle_gamma   90.00
#
_symmetry.space_group_name_H-M   'P 1'
#
loop_
_entity.id
_entity.type
_entity.pdbx_description
1 polymer ?
#
loop_
_entity_poly.entity_id
_entity_poly.type
_entity_poly.pdbx_seq_one_letter_code
_entity_poly.pdbx_strand_id
1 'polypeptide(L)'
;MASADPPDPGDAPTGLTPDQPPVPPGGLHHVEIWVPDLDRATTSWGWLLGELGWTPYQSWPAGRSWRHGPTYLVLEESPALSSRRHDRLAPGLNHLALHAGPPAAVDRLVAQAPGYGWSLLFADRHPYAGGPENYAGYLTDESGFEVELCASSVPVPGG
;
A
#
# COMPACT_ATOMS: atom_id res chain seq x y z
N MET A 1 24.01 -13.42 21.63
CA MET A 1 22.59 -13.19 21.33
C MET A 1 22.40 -13.64 19.89
N ALA A 2 21.67 -14.72 19.69
CA ALA A 2 21.45 -15.30 18.37
C ALA A 2 20.51 -14.36 17.58
N SER A 3 20.99 -13.86 16.45
CA SER A 3 20.17 -13.22 15.42
C SER A 3 19.21 -14.30 14.92
N ALA A 4 17.91 -14.08 15.08
CA ALA A 4 16.93 -14.93 14.44
C ALA A 4 16.95 -14.55 12.97
N ASP A 5 17.42 -15.45 12.11
CA ASP A 5 17.27 -15.31 10.67
C ASP A 5 15.78 -15.17 10.32
N PRO A 6 15.43 -14.31 9.36
CA PRO A 6 14.08 -14.25 8.84
C PRO A 6 13.69 -15.65 8.31
N PRO A 7 12.40 -16.05 8.41
CA PRO A 7 11.95 -17.32 7.88
C PRO A 7 12.29 -17.41 6.39
N ASP A 8 12.81 -18.57 5.98
CA ASP A 8 13.14 -18.90 4.61
C ASP A 8 11.93 -18.62 3.70
N PRO A 9 12.06 -17.79 2.65
CA PRO A 9 10.99 -17.53 1.70
C PRO A 9 10.51 -18.78 0.93
N GLY A 10 11.13 -19.95 1.16
CA GLY A 10 10.78 -21.22 0.54
C GLY A 10 9.48 -21.88 1.02
N ASP A 11 8.86 -21.43 2.13
CA ASP A 11 7.63 -22.00 2.69
C ASP A 11 6.34 -21.23 2.28
N ALA A 12 6.45 -20.30 1.33
CA ALA A 12 5.27 -19.70 0.74
C ALA A 12 4.53 -20.75 -0.11
N PRO A 13 3.23 -21.00 0.13
CA PRO A 13 2.49 -21.88 -0.75
C PRO A 13 2.57 -21.32 -2.17
N THR A 14 3.15 -22.10 -3.09
CA THR A 14 3.19 -21.84 -4.52
C THR A 14 1.77 -21.97 -5.08
N GLY A 15 0.90 -21.06 -4.68
CA GLY A 15 -0.51 -21.05 -5.05
C GLY A 15 -0.77 -20.20 -6.29
N LEU A 16 -0.06 -20.46 -7.37
CA LEU A 16 -0.55 -20.09 -8.69
C LEU A 16 -1.66 -21.08 -9.02
N THR A 17 -2.89 -20.62 -9.04
CA THR A 17 -3.99 -21.40 -9.60
C THR A 17 -3.71 -21.62 -11.10
N PRO A 18 -4.01 -22.81 -11.68
CA PRO A 18 -3.70 -23.13 -13.08
C PRO A 18 -4.27 -22.16 -14.12
N ASP A 19 -5.17 -21.29 -13.72
CA ASP A 19 -5.95 -20.39 -14.60
C ASP A 19 -5.42 -18.93 -14.61
N GLN A 20 -4.35 -18.60 -13.88
CA GLN A 20 -3.78 -17.24 -13.96
C GLN A 20 -2.82 -17.14 -15.13
N PRO A 21 -2.94 -16.09 -15.97
CA PRO A 21 -1.99 -15.87 -17.05
C PRO A 21 -0.57 -15.69 -16.47
N PRO A 22 0.46 -16.16 -17.19
CA PRO A 22 1.84 -16.03 -16.71
C PRO A 22 2.18 -14.57 -16.45
N VAL A 23 2.77 -14.28 -15.28
CA VAL A 23 3.24 -12.94 -14.96
C VAL A 23 4.47 -12.65 -15.81
N PRO A 24 4.46 -11.58 -16.63
CA PRO A 24 5.61 -11.26 -17.46
C PRO A 24 6.82 -10.85 -16.61
N PRO A 25 8.06 -11.17 -17.04
CA PRO A 25 9.26 -10.69 -16.37
C PRO A 25 9.28 -9.17 -16.25
N GLY A 26 9.76 -8.64 -15.10
CA GLY A 26 9.85 -7.20 -14.85
C GLY A 26 8.62 -6.60 -14.16
N GLY A 27 7.54 -7.37 -13.96
CA GLY A 27 6.42 -6.97 -13.13
C GLY A 27 6.81 -6.90 -11.65
N LEU A 28 6.08 -6.08 -10.88
CA LEU A 28 6.30 -5.97 -9.44
C LEU A 28 5.84 -7.26 -8.74
N HIS A 29 6.78 -7.94 -8.07
CA HIS A 29 6.47 -9.14 -7.28
C HIS A 29 5.89 -8.76 -5.93
N HIS A 30 6.61 -7.96 -5.13
CA HIS A 30 6.12 -7.42 -3.85
C HIS A 30 6.80 -6.10 -3.49
N VAL A 31 6.20 -5.41 -2.54
CA VAL A 31 6.78 -4.28 -1.82
C VAL A 31 6.83 -4.65 -0.35
N GLU A 32 7.97 -4.44 0.29
CA GLU A 32 8.12 -4.59 1.74
C GLU A 32 8.34 -3.23 2.37
N ILE A 33 7.55 -2.92 3.40
CA ILE A 33 7.59 -1.68 4.16
C ILE A 33 7.84 -2.03 5.62
N TRP A 34 8.93 -1.53 6.18
CA TRP A 34 9.19 -1.68 7.60
C TRP A 34 8.48 -0.59 8.38
N VAL A 35 7.66 -1.02 9.34
CA VAL A 35 6.82 -0.14 10.16
C VAL A 35 7.26 -0.17 11.62
N PRO A 36 7.12 0.95 12.35
CA PRO A 36 7.57 1.02 13.74
C PRO A 36 6.58 0.39 14.73
N ASP A 37 5.36 0.08 14.31
CA ASP A 37 4.27 -0.47 15.11
C ASP A 37 3.35 -1.27 14.17
N LEU A 38 3.46 -2.59 14.23
CA LEU A 38 2.76 -3.49 13.32
C LEU A 38 1.24 -3.46 13.53
N ASP A 39 0.78 -3.37 14.77
CA ASP A 39 -0.67 -3.41 15.07
C ASP A 39 -1.36 -2.15 14.53
N ARG A 40 -0.74 -0.99 14.75
CA ARG A 40 -1.23 0.27 14.20
C ARG A 40 -1.19 0.28 12.68
N ALA A 41 -0.07 -0.12 12.09
CA ALA A 41 0.05 -0.22 10.64
C ALA A 41 -0.94 -1.22 10.04
N THR A 42 -1.19 -2.36 10.71
CA THR A 42 -2.20 -3.33 10.29
C THR A 42 -3.60 -2.71 10.28
N THR A 43 -3.91 -1.85 11.23
CA THR A 43 -5.21 -1.15 11.28
C THR A 43 -5.35 -0.17 10.12
N SER A 44 -4.37 0.70 9.90
CA SER A 44 -4.44 1.75 8.87
C SER A 44 -4.30 1.18 7.46
N TRP A 45 -3.22 0.45 7.20
CA TRP A 45 -2.95 -0.14 5.89
C TRP A 45 -3.93 -1.26 5.54
N GLY A 46 -4.32 -2.09 6.53
CA GLY A 46 -5.27 -3.18 6.32
C GLY A 46 -6.63 -2.68 5.89
N TRP A 47 -7.11 -1.57 6.50
CA TRP A 47 -8.31 -0.90 6.03
C TRP A 47 -8.16 -0.40 4.58
N LEU A 48 -7.11 0.38 4.29
CA LEU A 48 -6.91 0.98 2.98
C LEU A 48 -6.78 -0.08 1.88
N LEU A 49 -5.93 -1.08 2.11
CA LEU A 49 -5.73 -2.16 1.16
C LEU A 49 -7.00 -2.98 0.94
N GLY A 50 -7.77 -3.24 2.01
CA GLY A 50 -9.07 -3.92 1.93
C GLY A 50 -10.08 -3.15 1.07
N GLU A 51 -10.18 -1.83 1.26
CA GLU A 51 -11.05 -0.96 0.44
C GLU A 51 -10.63 -0.93 -1.04
N LEU A 52 -9.34 -1.17 -1.32
CA LEU A 52 -8.79 -1.27 -2.67
C LEU A 52 -8.83 -2.69 -3.25
N GLY A 53 -9.48 -3.64 -2.57
CA GLY A 53 -9.67 -5.00 -3.06
C GLY A 53 -8.50 -5.95 -2.83
N TRP A 54 -7.52 -5.55 -2.01
CA TRP A 54 -6.47 -6.46 -1.55
C TRP A 54 -7.01 -7.41 -0.48
N THR A 55 -6.54 -8.63 -0.48
CA THR A 55 -6.94 -9.66 0.50
C THR A 55 -5.78 -10.00 1.43
N PRO A 56 -6.01 -10.27 2.73
CA PRO A 56 -4.99 -10.78 3.63
C PRO A 56 -4.32 -12.03 3.03
N TYR A 57 -2.99 -12.13 3.13
CA TYR A 57 -2.24 -13.20 2.49
C TYR A 57 -1.41 -14.00 3.50
N GLN A 58 -0.45 -13.39 4.18
CA GLN A 58 0.41 -14.05 5.16
C GLN A 58 0.39 -13.29 6.48
N SER A 59 0.65 -14.02 7.58
CA SER A 59 0.70 -13.47 8.93
C SER A 59 1.75 -14.22 9.75
N TRP A 60 2.68 -13.48 10.37
CA TRP A 60 3.69 -14.00 11.30
C TRP A 60 3.88 -13.00 12.45
N PRO A 61 4.63 -13.35 13.52
CA PRO A 61 4.71 -12.49 14.71
C PRO A 61 5.13 -11.03 14.43
N ALA A 62 6.06 -10.81 13.48
CA ALA A 62 6.59 -9.49 13.15
C ALA A 62 5.99 -8.89 11.86
N GLY A 63 5.08 -9.56 11.17
CA GLY A 63 4.60 -9.06 9.87
C GLY A 63 3.23 -9.53 9.42
N ARG A 64 2.70 -8.80 8.44
CA ARG A 64 1.44 -9.06 7.73
C ARG A 64 1.64 -8.77 6.25
N SER A 65 0.92 -9.49 5.41
CA SER A 65 0.89 -9.14 3.99
C SER A 65 -0.52 -9.20 3.42
N TRP A 66 -0.73 -8.44 2.35
CA TRP A 66 -1.96 -8.39 1.55
C TRP A 66 -1.61 -8.61 0.10
N ARG A 67 -2.47 -9.30 -0.63
CA ARG A 67 -2.26 -9.66 -2.03
C ARG A 67 -3.33 -9.07 -2.93
N HIS A 68 -2.90 -8.59 -4.10
CA HIS A 68 -3.77 -8.17 -5.18
C HIS A 68 -3.23 -8.72 -6.51
N GLY A 69 -3.95 -9.65 -7.12
CA GLY A 69 -3.45 -10.37 -8.29
C GLY A 69 -2.11 -11.08 -8.00
N PRO A 70 -1.08 -10.90 -8.84
CA PRO A 70 0.22 -11.52 -8.66
C PRO A 70 1.13 -10.78 -7.66
N THR A 71 0.77 -9.56 -7.26
CA THR A 71 1.60 -8.69 -6.40
C THR A 71 1.11 -8.76 -4.95
N TYR A 72 2.04 -8.67 -3.99
CA TYR A 72 1.67 -8.51 -2.59
C TYR A 72 2.48 -7.39 -1.92
N LEU A 73 1.93 -6.85 -0.83
CA LEU A 73 2.55 -5.83 0.01
C LEU A 73 2.75 -6.42 1.40
N VAL A 74 3.95 -6.24 1.93
CA VAL A 74 4.38 -6.70 3.26
C VAL A 74 4.53 -5.49 4.18
N LEU A 75 3.99 -5.60 5.39
CA LEU A 75 4.33 -4.74 6.52
C LEU A 75 5.09 -5.57 7.53
N GLU A 76 6.25 -5.08 7.97
CA GLU A 76 7.07 -5.78 8.97
C GLU A 76 7.57 -4.81 10.04
N GLU A 77 7.46 -5.21 11.30
CA GLU A 77 8.11 -4.55 12.44
C GLU A 77 9.48 -5.20 12.65
N SER A 78 10.49 -4.68 11.93
CA SER A 78 11.84 -5.24 11.97
C SER A 78 12.63 -4.69 13.17
N PRO A 79 13.35 -5.55 13.92
CA PRO A 79 14.26 -5.11 14.98
C PRO A 79 15.47 -4.33 14.45
N ALA A 80 15.72 -4.35 13.15
CA ALA A 80 16.77 -3.60 12.48
C ALA A 80 16.35 -2.18 12.06
N LEU A 81 15.08 -1.80 12.32
CA LEU A 81 14.57 -0.48 11.97
C LEU A 81 15.41 0.62 12.65
N SER A 82 16.03 1.49 11.86
CA SER A 82 16.92 2.56 12.33
C SER A 82 16.19 3.84 12.74
N SER A 83 14.93 4.01 12.33
CA SER A 83 14.08 5.17 12.65
C SER A 83 12.64 4.72 12.81
N ARG A 84 11.92 5.34 13.75
CA ARG A 84 10.48 5.11 13.92
C ARG A 84 9.60 6.00 13.03
N ARG A 85 10.21 6.84 12.19
CA ARG A 85 9.48 7.71 11.27
C ARG A 85 10.10 7.60 9.89
N HIS A 86 9.26 7.39 8.91
CA HIS A 86 9.64 7.47 7.50
C HIS A 86 9.79 8.95 7.09
N ASP A 87 10.88 9.26 6.41
CA ASP A 87 11.10 10.58 5.80
C ASP A 87 10.98 10.45 4.28
N ARG A 88 9.81 10.79 3.77
CA ARG A 88 9.54 10.77 2.33
C ARG A 88 10.36 11.78 1.52
N LEU A 89 11.03 12.73 2.19
CA LEU A 89 11.91 13.71 1.55
C LEU A 89 13.37 13.25 1.50
N ALA A 90 13.70 12.14 2.17
CA ALA A 90 15.00 11.50 2.06
C ALA A 90 15.04 10.60 0.80
N PRO A 91 16.26 10.28 0.30
CA PRO A 91 16.40 9.28 -0.76
C PRO A 91 15.75 7.95 -0.38
N GLY A 92 14.86 7.43 -1.24
CA GLY A 92 14.10 6.19 -0.99
C GLY A 92 12.69 6.28 -1.55
N LEU A 93 11.74 5.62 -0.90
CA LEU A 93 10.33 5.68 -1.29
C LEU A 93 9.75 7.05 -0.93
N ASN A 94 9.32 7.82 -1.93
CA ASN A 94 8.56 9.04 -1.68
C ASN A 94 7.10 8.70 -1.35
N HIS A 95 6.41 7.99 -2.23
CA HIS A 95 5.05 7.50 -2.02
C HIS A 95 4.79 6.22 -2.82
N LEU A 96 3.73 5.51 -2.45
CA LEU A 96 3.20 4.37 -3.19
C LEU A 96 1.89 4.79 -3.86
N ALA A 97 1.84 4.74 -5.21
CA ALA A 97 0.64 5.07 -5.97
C ALA A 97 -0.18 3.80 -6.24
N LEU A 98 -1.48 3.86 -5.95
CA LEU A 98 -2.43 2.76 -6.09
C LEU A 98 -3.66 3.21 -6.89
N HIS A 99 -4.14 2.35 -7.78
CA HIS A 99 -5.40 2.58 -8.47
C HIS A 99 -6.56 2.50 -7.49
N ALA A 100 -7.38 3.56 -7.42
CA ALA A 100 -8.50 3.66 -6.48
C ALA A 100 -9.89 3.61 -7.15
N GLY A 101 -9.93 3.37 -8.46
CA GLY A 101 -11.19 3.36 -9.21
C GLY A 101 -11.64 4.77 -9.64
N PRO A 102 -12.94 5.03 -9.81
CA PRO A 102 -13.43 6.32 -10.30
C PRO A 102 -13.18 7.45 -9.27
N PRO A 103 -13.22 8.74 -9.70
CA PRO A 103 -13.06 9.89 -8.80
C PRO A 103 -13.89 9.83 -7.52
N ALA A 104 -15.14 9.40 -7.60
CA ALA A 104 -16.01 9.24 -6.44
C ALA A 104 -15.49 8.21 -5.41
N ALA A 105 -14.73 7.21 -5.84
CA ALA A 105 -14.09 6.26 -4.91
C ALA A 105 -12.90 6.91 -4.19
N VAL A 106 -12.11 7.72 -4.89
CA VAL A 106 -11.05 8.54 -4.27
C VAL A 106 -11.63 9.45 -3.19
N ASP A 107 -12.70 10.20 -3.52
CA ASP A 107 -13.36 11.13 -2.59
C ASP A 107 -13.88 10.40 -1.35
N ARG A 108 -14.50 9.24 -1.53
CA ARG A 108 -15.00 8.40 -0.43
C ARG A 108 -13.86 7.95 0.47
N LEU A 109 -12.77 7.44 -0.10
CA LEU A 109 -11.61 6.98 0.66
C LEU A 109 -10.96 8.13 1.44
N VAL A 110 -10.77 9.28 0.81
CA VAL A 110 -10.22 10.48 1.45
C VAL A 110 -11.09 10.92 2.63
N ALA A 111 -12.41 10.90 2.48
CA ALA A 111 -13.35 11.28 3.54
C ALA A 111 -13.33 10.30 4.73
N GLN A 112 -13.10 9.02 4.51
CA GLN A 112 -13.07 7.98 5.55
C GLN A 112 -11.70 7.82 6.22
N ALA A 113 -10.62 8.17 5.52
CA ALA A 113 -9.23 7.98 5.90
C ALA A 113 -8.88 8.45 7.34
N PRO A 114 -9.38 9.59 7.83
CA PRO A 114 -9.08 10.04 9.20
C PRO A 114 -9.51 9.07 10.30
N GLY A 115 -10.58 8.30 10.07
CA GLY A 115 -11.06 7.27 11.01
C GLY A 115 -10.12 6.07 11.16
N TYR A 116 -9.12 5.94 10.28
CA TYR A 116 -8.18 4.82 10.21
C TYR A 116 -6.72 5.24 10.29
N GLY A 117 -6.44 6.45 10.81
CA GLY A 117 -5.07 6.92 11.07
C GLY A 117 -4.37 7.51 9.86
N TRP A 118 -5.12 7.88 8.81
CA TRP A 118 -4.59 8.59 7.66
C TRP A 118 -4.97 10.07 7.67
N SER A 119 -4.11 10.91 7.14
CA SER A 119 -4.34 12.34 6.97
C SER A 119 -4.17 12.75 5.52
N LEU A 120 -5.06 13.63 5.03
CA LEU A 120 -4.95 14.18 3.67
C LEU A 120 -3.78 15.16 3.58
N LEU A 121 -2.87 14.90 2.66
CA LEU A 121 -1.82 15.83 2.24
C LEU A 121 -2.35 16.74 1.13
N PHE A 122 -1.77 17.94 1.02
CA PHE A 122 -2.06 18.90 -0.05
C PHE A 122 -3.56 19.23 -0.19
N ALA A 123 -4.26 19.37 0.95
CA ALA A 123 -5.70 19.62 0.98
C ALA A 123 -6.10 20.87 0.19
N ASP A 124 -5.22 21.87 0.11
CA ASP A 124 -5.39 23.10 -0.69
C ASP A 124 -5.34 22.87 -2.21
N ARG A 125 -4.81 21.74 -2.66
CA ARG A 125 -4.67 21.38 -4.07
C ARG A 125 -5.41 20.09 -4.44
N HIS A 126 -5.97 19.40 -3.44
CA HIS A 126 -6.79 18.22 -3.70
C HIS A 126 -8.01 18.58 -4.59
N PRO A 127 -8.36 17.77 -5.59
CA PRO A 127 -7.81 16.48 -5.98
C PRO A 127 -6.69 16.53 -7.04
N TYR A 128 -6.17 17.69 -7.36
CA TYR A 128 -5.23 17.91 -8.47
C TYR A 128 -3.80 18.25 -8.00
N ALA A 129 -3.39 17.76 -6.82
CA ALA A 129 -2.06 18.04 -6.28
C ALA A 129 -0.91 17.49 -7.15
N GLY A 130 -1.15 16.42 -7.89
CA GLY A 130 -0.20 15.82 -8.85
C GLY A 130 -0.24 16.42 -10.26
N GLY A 131 -1.10 17.43 -10.49
CA GLY A 131 -1.25 18.07 -11.80
C GLY A 131 -2.69 18.07 -12.29
N PRO A 132 -3.03 18.92 -13.31
CA PRO A 132 -4.42 19.20 -13.70
C PRO A 132 -5.17 17.99 -14.28
N GLU A 133 -4.45 16.96 -14.74
CA GLU A 133 -5.06 15.75 -15.32
C GLU A 133 -4.98 14.55 -14.36
N ASN A 134 -4.38 14.72 -13.18
CA ASN A 134 -4.22 13.66 -12.20
C ASN A 134 -5.21 13.84 -11.04
N TYR A 135 -6.38 13.22 -11.15
CA TYR A 135 -7.34 13.19 -10.05
C TYR A 135 -6.87 12.17 -9.01
N ALA A 136 -6.36 12.64 -7.88
CA ALA A 136 -5.79 11.78 -6.85
C ALA A 136 -5.99 12.33 -5.44
N GLY A 137 -5.99 11.42 -4.46
CA GLY A 137 -5.90 11.72 -3.04
C GLY A 137 -4.53 11.30 -2.49
N TYR A 138 -3.78 12.21 -1.89
CA TYR A 138 -2.52 11.92 -1.23
C TYR A 138 -2.76 11.78 0.28
N LEU A 139 -2.50 10.61 0.83
CA LEU A 139 -2.68 10.32 2.25
C LEU A 139 -1.33 10.02 2.90
N THR A 140 -1.16 10.44 4.15
CA THR A 140 -0.02 10.03 4.98
C THR A 140 -0.51 9.34 6.23
N ASP A 141 0.17 8.26 6.63
CA ASP A 141 -0.06 7.59 7.91
C ASP A 141 0.70 8.29 9.05
N GLU A 142 0.48 7.83 10.28
CA GLU A 142 1.15 8.39 11.46
C GLU A 142 2.67 8.16 11.48
N SER A 143 3.16 7.17 10.75
CA SER A 143 4.59 6.86 10.62
C SER A 143 5.28 7.68 9.52
N GLY A 144 4.53 8.45 8.74
CA GLY A 144 5.03 9.33 7.68
C GLY A 144 5.10 8.69 6.30
N PHE A 145 4.58 7.48 6.12
CA PHE A 145 4.43 6.89 4.78
C PHE A 145 3.32 7.61 4.02
N GLU A 146 3.55 7.79 2.72
CA GLU A 146 2.62 8.44 1.82
C GLU A 146 2.08 7.46 0.78
N VAL A 147 0.78 7.50 0.54
CA VAL A 147 0.13 6.82 -0.58
C VAL A 147 -0.60 7.82 -1.45
N GLU A 148 -0.58 7.57 -2.75
CA GLU A 148 -1.37 8.28 -3.75
C GLU A 148 -2.49 7.37 -4.24
N LEU A 149 -3.73 7.81 -4.08
CA LEU A 149 -4.93 7.13 -4.56
C LEU A 149 -5.29 7.71 -5.92
N CYS A 150 -4.83 7.06 -6.99
CA CYS A 150 -5.05 7.53 -8.36
C CYS A 150 -6.44 7.13 -8.86
N ALA A 151 -7.21 8.10 -9.33
CA ALA A 151 -8.43 7.77 -10.04
C ALA A 151 -8.12 7.14 -11.40
N SER A 152 -8.86 6.08 -11.72
CA SER A 152 -8.86 5.51 -13.07
C SER A 152 -9.92 6.22 -13.88
N SER A 153 -9.58 6.65 -15.10
CA SER A 153 -10.60 7.07 -16.06
C SER A 153 -11.54 5.90 -16.33
N VAL A 154 -12.83 6.10 -16.11
CA VAL A 154 -13.83 5.14 -16.59
C VAL A 154 -13.67 5.10 -18.12
N PRO A 155 -13.48 3.94 -18.76
CA PRO A 155 -13.61 3.85 -20.20
C PRO A 155 -15.01 4.34 -20.54
N VAL A 156 -15.13 5.43 -21.32
CA VAL A 156 -16.41 5.86 -21.85
C VAL A 156 -16.86 4.75 -22.81
N PRO A 157 -17.99 4.05 -22.55
CA PRO A 157 -18.46 3.03 -23.47
C PRO A 157 -18.80 3.70 -24.78
N GLY A 158 -18.04 3.42 -25.81
CA GLY A 158 -18.39 3.63 -27.23
C GLY A 158 -18.63 5.08 -27.64
N GLY A 159 -17.60 5.77 -28.16
CA GLY A 159 -17.79 6.74 -29.23
C GLY A 159 -17.68 5.97 -30.56
#